data_2fe851398bf240f52b3c413354814e36
#
_entry.id   2fe851398bf240f52b3c413354814e36
#
_cell.length_a   1.000
_cell.length_b   1.000
_cell.length_c   1.000
_cell.angle_alpha   90.00
_cell.angle_beta   90.00
_cell.angle_gamma   90.00
#
_symmetry.space_group_name_H-M   'P 1'
#
loop_
_entity.id
_entity.type
_entity.pdbx_description
1 polymer ?
#
loop_
_entity_poly.entity_id
_entity_poly.type
_entity_poly.pdbx_seq_one_letter_code
_entity_poly.pdbx_strand_id
1 'polypeptide(L)'
;MVPGVIERLDRLPLSKFHWRLLWVSGLGWMFDAMDVGIVTFVLASLKQSWSLSPQQVGNIGSIGLLGMFLGAAFAGTLSDRWGRKLVFQGTLFVFSLASGLCGLAWGYGSLLFFRFLVGLGLGGELPVASTLVSEFSPARYRGRMLTLLESFWAYGWVLAALIAYFVIPRWGWRVAFWIGALPAFYVYVLRRSMPESPRFLLSRGREKEAEEIVNRWEGKSSGAKELSPASSGDRAEGPLGPNPTPGRAGFRDLWSPPYLRRTLCLWILWFAMVYSYYGIFVWLPSLLVASGYTLIRSFRFVLLITLAQIPGYYSAAFLVDRIGRKWVLTSYLFFCAVAAYFFGKAASVGEIIWWGSLISFFNLGAWGVVYTYTPELYPTRMRGTGCGWAAAFGRLGGIMAPVVVGSLLGSWGGSHTEVFGMFALVLLIGAVNVALLGEETKGKSLEEIAT
;
A
#
# COMPACT_ATOMS: atom_id res chain seq x y z
N MET A 1 5.15 37.31 -17.76
CA MET A 1 5.46 35.97 -18.32
C MET A 1 4.24 35.08 -18.13
N VAL A 2 3.82 34.34 -19.16
CA VAL A 2 2.74 33.35 -19.02
C VAL A 2 3.25 32.23 -18.11
N PRO A 3 2.51 31.85 -17.05
CA PRO A 3 2.93 30.78 -16.16
C PRO A 3 3.15 29.48 -16.93
N GLY A 4 4.21 28.75 -16.63
CA GLY A 4 4.47 27.47 -17.27
C GLY A 4 3.35 26.44 -17.00
N VAL A 5 3.20 25.45 -17.87
CA VAL A 5 2.16 24.40 -17.76
C VAL A 5 2.11 23.76 -16.36
N ILE A 6 3.28 23.53 -15.76
CA ILE A 6 3.38 22.93 -14.41
C ILE A 6 2.88 23.91 -13.34
N GLU A 7 3.23 25.17 -13.42
CA GLU A 7 2.82 26.19 -12.47
C GLU A 7 1.28 26.42 -12.50
N ARG A 8 0.69 26.40 -13.70
CA ARG A 8 -0.76 26.44 -13.89
C ARG A 8 -1.42 25.22 -13.27
N LEU A 9 -0.87 24.02 -13.48
CA LEU A 9 -1.37 22.78 -12.89
C LEU A 9 -1.36 22.81 -11.35
N ASP A 10 -0.27 23.31 -10.75
CA ASP A 10 -0.12 23.39 -9.29
C ASP A 10 -1.04 24.46 -8.63
N ARG A 11 -1.51 25.45 -9.39
CA ARG A 11 -2.47 26.49 -8.96
C ARG A 11 -3.95 26.09 -9.14
N LEU A 12 -4.24 24.99 -9.85
CA LEU A 12 -5.62 24.56 -10.06
C LEU A 12 -6.33 24.28 -8.71
N PRO A 13 -7.58 24.72 -8.54
CA PRO A 13 -8.38 24.30 -7.40
C PRO A 13 -8.77 22.83 -7.53
N LEU A 14 -9.06 22.18 -6.37
CA LEU A 14 -9.63 20.84 -6.42
C LEU A 14 -10.95 20.85 -7.19
N SER A 15 -11.02 20.09 -8.27
CA SER A 15 -12.14 20.02 -9.18
C SER A 15 -12.73 18.59 -9.21
N LYS A 16 -13.89 18.43 -9.83
CA LYS A 16 -14.53 17.11 -10.07
C LYS A 16 -13.58 16.11 -10.74
N PHE A 17 -12.61 16.61 -11.49
CA PHE A 17 -11.61 15.76 -12.11
C PHE A 17 -10.68 15.10 -11.09
N HIS A 18 -10.12 15.85 -10.17
CA HIS A 18 -9.22 15.29 -9.17
C HIS A 18 -9.92 14.19 -8.36
N TRP A 19 -11.20 14.39 -8.04
CA TRP A 19 -12.02 13.35 -7.40
C TRP A 19 -12.25 12.15 -8.32
N ARG A 20 -12.55 12.39 -9.61
CA ARG A 20 -12.66 11.30 -10.58
C ARG A 20 -11.35 10.53 -10.73
N LEU A 21 -10.21 11.21 -10.81
CA LEU A 21 -8.89 10.61 -10.86
C LEU A 21 -8.63 9.76 -9.62
N LEU A 22 -8.92 10.30 -8.43
CA LEU A 22 -8.79 9.58 -7.16
C LEU A 22 -9.65 8.31 -7.15
N TRP A 23 -10.93 8.41 -7.52
CA TRP A 23 -11.81 7.24 -7.56
C TRP A 23 -11.33 6.20 -8.57
N VAL A 24 -10.93 6.64 -9.75
CA VAL A 24 -10.46 5.71 -10.80
C VAL A 24 -9.13 5.05 -10.40
N SER A 25 -8.18 5.78 -9.85
CA SER A 25 -6.93 5.19 -9.35
C SER A 25 -7.16 4.36 -8.10
N GLY A 26 -8.03 4.83 -7.19
CA GLY A 26 -8.37 4.15 -5.95
C GLY A 26 -9.09 2.83 -6.17
N LEU A 27 -9.99 2.73 -7.16
CA LEU A 27 -10.63 1.47 -7.51
C LEU A 27 -9.62 0.45 -8.04
N GLY A 28 -8.60 0.87 -8.82
CA GLY A 28 -7.49 0.00 -9.19
C GLY A 28 -6.80 -0.54 -7.95
N TRP A 29 -6.37 0.34 -7.06
CA TRP A 29 -5.73 -0.02 -5.79
C TRP A 29 -6.62 -0.89 -4.87
N MET A 30 -7.93 -0.68 -4.87
CA MET A 30 -8.89 -1.54 -4.19
C MET A 30 -8.92 -2.96 -4.78
N PHE A 31 -8.84 -3.10 -6.10
CA PHE A 31 -8.79 -4.41 -6.76
C PHE A 31 -7.51 -5.17 -6.44
N ASP A 32 -6.37 -4.47 -6.30
CA ASP A 32 -5.12 -5.08 -5.85
C ASP A 32 -5.28 -5.66 -4.44
N ALA A 33 -5.79 -4.86 -3.51
CA ALA A 33 -6.05 -5.28 -2.14
C ALA A 33 -7.05 -6.44 -2.08
N MET A 34 -8.06 -6.42 -2.95
CA MET A 34 -9.05 -7.50 -3.08
C MET A 34 -8.38 -8.81 -3.52
N ASP A 35 -7.50 -8.80 -4.53
CA ASP A 35 -6.82 -10.03 -4.99
C ASP A 35 -5.87 -10.59 -3.91
N VAL A 36 -5.11 -9.73 -3.24
CA VAL A 36 -4.27 -10.12 -2.09
C VAL A 36 -5.13 -10.72 -0.97
N GLY A 37 -6.29 -10.14 -0.70
CA GLY A 37 -7.24 -10.68 0.27
C GLY A 37 -7.84 -12.02 -0.18
N ILE A 38 -8.26 -12.14 -1.43
CA ILE A 38 -8.85 -13.40 -1.97
C ILE A 38 -7.91 -14.57 -1.77
N VAL A 39 -6.61 -14.43 -2.08
CA VAL A 39 -5.67 -15.55 -1.90
C VAL A 39 -5.58 -15.99 -0.45
N THR A 40 -5.64 -15.07 0.48
CA THR A 40 -5.62 -15.34 1.92
C THR A 40 -6.74 -16.31 2.33
N PHE A 41 -7.96 -16.08 1.85
CA PHE A 41 -9.11 -16.93 2.13
C PHE A 41 -9.06 -18.23 1.32
N VAL A 42 -8.63 -18.17 0.07
CA VAL A 42 -8.46 -19.34 -0.80
C VAL A 42 -7.43 -20.31 -0.23
N LEU A 43 -6.33 -19.84 0.37
CA LEU A 43 -5.32 -20.68 1.01
C LEU A 43 -5.93 -21.57 2.11
N ALA A 44 -6.86 -21.05 2.91
CA ALA A 44 -7.57 -21.85 3.91
C ALA A 44 -8.40 -22.97 3.29
N SER A 45 -9.06 -22.70 2.16
CA SER A 45 -9.83 -23.71 1.41
C SER A 45 -8.92 -24.71 0.68
N LEU A 46 -7.83 -24.27 0.07
CA LEU A 46 -6.85 -25.12 -0.62
C LEU A 46 -6.12 -26.06 0.34
N LYS A 47 -5.79 -25.59 1.54
CA LYS A 47 -5.17 -26.44 2.56
C LYS A 47 -6.00 -27.68 2.84
N GLN A 48 -7.33 -27.56 2.84
CA GLN A 48 -8.23 -28.69 3.03
C GLN A 48 -8.39 -29.53 1.75
N SER A 49 -8.64 -28.90 0.59
CA SER A 49 -8.97 -29.63 -0.65
C SER A 49 -7.76 -30.28 -1.33
N TRP A 50 -6.56 -29.70 -1.18
CA TRP A 50 -5.31 -30.22 -1.76
C TRP A 50 -4.38 -30.84 -0.72
N SER A 51 -4.79 -30.91 0.55
CA SER A 51 -4.00 -31.44 1.68
C SER A 51 -2.60 -30.78 1.76
N LEU A 52 -2.55 -29.47 1.56
CA LEU A 52 -1.28 -28.74 1.52
C LEU A 52 -0.62 -28.70 2.90
N SER A 53 0.70 -28.92 2.91
CA SER A 53 1.50 -28.69 4.12
C SER A 53 1.55 -27.19 4.49
N PRO A 54 1.78 -26.84 5.76
CA PRO A 54 1.96 -25.45 6.17
C PRO A 54 3.03 -24.72 5.36
N GLN A 55 4.13 -25.41 5.03
CA GLN A 55 5.20 -24.87 4.20
C GLN A 55 4.72 -24.51 2.78
N GLN A 56 3.91 -25.39 2.16
CA GLN A 56 3.34 -25.11 0.84
C GLN A 56 2.38 -23.93 0.86
N VAL A 57 1.58 -23.79 1.91
CA VAL A 57 0.69 -22.62 2.12
C VAL A 57 1.52 -21.33 2.23
N GLY A 58 2.59 -21.36 3.03
CA GLY A 58 3.51 -20.23 3.17
C GLY A 58 4.17 -19.83 1.84
N ASN A 59 4.62 -20.82 1.06
CA ASN A 59 5.23 -20.57 -0.24
C ASN A 59 4.26 -19.90 -1.23
N ILE A 60 2.97 -20.34 -1.26
CA ILE A 60 1.96 -19.70 -2.13
C ILE A 60 1.74 -18.24 -1.70
N GLY A 61 1.70 -17.96 -0.40
CA GLY A 61 1.59 -16.60 0.11
C GLY A 61 2.79 -15.73 -0.27
N SER A 62 4.00 -16.27 -0.15
CA SER A 62 5.24 -15.52 -0.39
C SER A 62 5.56 -15.31 -1.86
N ILE A 63 5.24 -16.26 -2.75
CA ILE A 63 5.59 -16.17 -4.17
C ILE A 63 4.93 -14.96 -4.86
N GLY A 64 3.69 -14.64 -4.47
CA GLY A 64 3.01 -13.44 -4.94
C GLY A 64 3.73 -12.16 -4.51
N LEU A 65 4.21 -12.11 -3.26
CA LEU A 65 4.96 -10.95 -2.74
C LEU A 65 6.34 -10.81 -3.39
N LEU A 66 7.00 -11.94 -3.75
CA LEU A 66 8.21 -11.92 -4.57
C LEU A 66 7.92 -11.35 -5.96
N GLY A 67 6.82 -11.77 -6.59
CA GLY A 67 6.35 -11.17 -7.83
C GLY A 67 6.11 -9.67 -7.71
N MET A 68 5.45 -9.22 -6.63
CA MET A 68 5.22 -7.79 -6.37
C MET A 68 6.54 -7.00 -6.20
N PHE A 69 7.53 -7.57 -5.55
CA PHE A 69 8.84 -6.94 -5.41
C PHE A 69 9.49 -6.67 -6.77
N LEU A 70 9.53 -7.68 -7.63
CA LEU A 70 10.07 -7.56 -8.97
C LEU A 70 9.20 -6.65 -9.87
N GLY A 71 7.88 -6.80 -9.80
CA GLY A 71 6.92 -5.99 -10.56
C GLY A 71 7.08 -4.49 -10.26
N ALA A 72 7.25 -4.12 -9.00
CA ALA A 72 7.48 -2.72 -8.63
C ALA A 72 8.79 -2.15 -9.20
N ALA A 73 9.87 -2.95 -9.22
CA ALA A 73 11.15 -2.55 -9.78
C ALA A 73 11.05 -2.30 -11.30
N PHE A 74 10.35 -3.18 -12.01
CA PHE A 74 10.17 -3.04 -13.46
C PHE A 74 9.18 -1.94 -13.83
N ALA A 75 8.04 -1.84 -13.16
CA ALA A 75 6.99 -0.90 -13.51
C ALA A 75 7.44 0.56 -13.38
N GLY A 76 8.26 0.90 -12.39
CA GLY A 76 8.85 2.22 -12.27
C GLY A 76 9.62 2.61 -13.51
N THR A 77 10.56 1.75 -13.94
CA THR A 77 11.36 1.97 -15.14
C THR A 77 10.52 2.01 -16.42
N LEU A 78 9.53 1.11 -16.54
CA LEU A 78 8.63 1.08 -17.68
C LEU A 78 7.74 2.33 -17.72
N SER A 79 7.25 2.82 -16.59
CA SER A 79 6.39 4.00 -16.53
C SER A 79 7.12 5.28 -16.96
N ASP A 80 8.41 5.37 -16.66
CA ASP A 80 9.25 6.47 -17.14
C ASP A 80 9.52 6.40 -18.67
N ARG A 81 9.45 5.20 -19.22
CA ARG A 81 9.74 4.94 -20.65
C ARG A 81 8.49 5.03 -21.52
N TRP A 82 7.39 4.43 -21.11
CA TRP A 82 6.16 4.26 -21.91
C TRP A 82 4.99 5.13 -21.44
N GLY A 83 5.13 5.81 -20.30
CA GLY A 83 4.09 6.65 -19.71
C GLY A 83 3.35 5.96 -18.58
N ARG A 84 2.81 6.79 -17.71
CA ARG A 84 2.13 6.33 -16.48
C ARG A 84 0.85 5.58 -16.81
N LYS A 85 0.06 6.13 -17.73
CA LYS A 85 -1.23 5.56 -18.14
C LYS A 85 -1.10 4.17 -18.72
N LEU A 86 -0.16 3.97 -19.68
CA LEU A 86 0.01 2.69 -20.38
C LEU A 86 0.47 1.60 -19.41
N VAL A 87 1.44 1.91 -18.54
CA VAL A 87 1.96 0.93 -17.58
C VAL A 87 0.90 0.57 -16.55
N PHE A 88 0.12 1.53 -16.05
CA PHE A 88 -0.99 1.28 -15.13
C PHE A 88 -2.04 0.33 -15.73
N GLN A 89 -2.39 0.53 -16.99
CA GLN A 89 -3.31 -0.36 -17.70
C GLN A 89 -2.72 -1.75 -17.92
N GLY A 90 -1.43 -1.82 -18.26
CA GLY A 90 -0.73 -3.08 -18.51
C GLY A 90 -0.58 -3.92 -17.25
N THR A 91 -0.20 -3.31 -16.12
CA THR A 91 -0.07 -4.00 -14.82
C THR A 91 -1.41 -4.53 -14.34
N LEU A 92 -2.47 -3.72 -14.42
CA LEU A 92 -3.83 -4.14 -14.09
C LEU A 92 -4.30 -5.32 -14.97
N PHE A 93 -4.05 -5.27 -16.27
CA PHE A 93 -4.40 -6.36 -17.19
C PHE A 93 -3.64 -7.65 -16.87
N VAL A 94 -2.33 -7.55 -16.63
CA VAL A 94 -1.48 -8.72 -16.32
C VAL A 94 -1.93 -9.40 -15.04
N PHE A 95 -2.13 -8.66 -13.94
CA PHE A 95 -2.54 -9.31 -12.70
C PHE A 95 -3.96 -9.90 -12.79
N SER A 96 -4.89 -9.19 -13.44
CA SER A 96 -6.27 -9.68 -13.57
C SER A 96 -6.34 -10.97 -14.40
N LEU A 97 -5.61 -11.01 -15.52
CA LEU A 97 -5.52 -12.23 -16.34
C LEU A 97 -4.89 -13.38 -15.54
N ALA A 98 -3.78 -13.12 -14.86
CA ALA A 98 -3.09 -14.11 -14.05
C ALA A 98 -3.94 -14.59 -12.87
N SER A 99 -4.74 -13.71 -12.25
CA SER A 99 -5.72 -14.09 -11.21
C SER A 99 -6.77 -15.06 -11.78
N GLY A 100 -7.31 -14.78 -12.97
CA GLY A 100 -8.19 -15.73 -13.67
C GLY A 100 -7.55 -17.09 -13.92
N LEU A 101 -6.27 -17.11 -14.33
CA LEU A 101 -5.48 -18.34 -14.52
C LEU A 101 -5.27 -19.11 -13.21
N CYS A 102 -5.17 -18.42 -12.05
CA CYS A 102 -5.17 -19.09 -10.75
C CYS A 102 -6.42 -19.93 -10.53
N GLY A 103 -7.59 -19.48 -11.00
CA GLY A 103 -8.83 -20.25 -10.95
C GLY A 103 -8.82 -21.52 -11.82
N LEU A 104 -7.93 -21.61 -12.81
CA LEU A 104 -7.71 -22.78 -13.66
C LEU A 104 -6.56 -23.67 -13.18
N ALA A 105 -5.91 -23.34 -12.07
CA ALA A 105 -4.78 -24.11 -11.56
C ALA A 105 -5.16 -25.58 -11.30
N TRP A 106 -4.31 -26.49 -11.78
CA TRP A 106 -4.49 -27.95 -11.66
C TRP A 106 -3.65 -28.59 -10.56
N GLY A 107 -2.76 -27.80 -9.92
CA GLY A 107 -1.92 -28.30 -8.84
C GLY A 107 -1.07 -27.18 -8.24
N TYR A 108 -0.29 -27.55 -7.23
CA TYR A 108 0.54 -26.63 -6.47
C TYR A 108 1.51 -25.81 -7.34
N GLY A 109 2.23 -26.47 -8.27
CA GLY A 109 3.23 -25.78 -9.12
C GLY A 109 2.59 -24.76 -10.07
N SER A 110 1.44 -25.10 -10.69
CA SER A 110 0.73 -24.18 -11.58
C SER A 110 0.20 -22.98 -10.81
N LEU A 111 -0.30 -23.18 -9.60
CA LEU A 111 -0.78 -22.09 -8.75
C LEU A 111 0.38 -21.17 -8.32
N LEU A 112 1.54 -21.71 -7.95
CA LEU A 112 2.74 -20.91 -7.64
C LEU A 112 3.13 -20.02 -8.82
N PHE A 113 3.19 -20.60 -10.02
CA PHE A 113 3.55 -19.85 -11.23
C PHE A 113 2.56 -18.71 -11.51
N PHE A 114 1.26 -18.99 -11.47
CA PHE A 114 0.25 -17.97 -11.71
C PHE A 114 0.24 -16.90 -10.61
N ARG A 115 0.43 -17.28 -9.34
CA ARG A 115 0.55 -16.32 -8.23
C ARG A 115 1.76 -15.41 -8.36
N PHE A 116 2.88 -15.93 -8.89
CA PHE A 116 4.03 -15.09 -9.22
C PHE A 116 3.68 -14.04 -10.30
N LEU A 117 2.98 -14.45 -11.35
CA LEU A 117 2.53 -13.53 -12.41
C LEU A 117 1.53 -12.48 -11.90
N VAL A 118 0.59 -12.90 -11.02
CA VAL A 118 -0.30 -11.94 -10.33
C VAL A 118 0.53 -10.91 -9.60
N GLY A 119 1.52 -11.35 -8.83
CA GLY A 119 2.42 -10.47 -8.08
C GLY A 119 3.16 -9.48 -8.98
N LEU A 120 3.67 -9.93 -10.13
CA LEU A 120 4.34 -9.04 -11.11
C LEU A 120 3.43 -7.89 -11.55
N GLY A 121 2.16 -8.15 -11.80
CA GLY A 121 1.18 -7.12 -12.13
C GLY A 121 0.90 -6.19 -10.95
N LEU A 122 0.51 -6.74 -9.80
CA LEU A 122 0.17 -5.98 -8.59
C LEU A 122 1.30 -5.07 -8.11
N GLY A 123 2.56 -5.54 -8.21
CA GLY A 123 3.72 -4.77 -7.74
C GLY A 123 3.90 -3.43 -8.42
N GLY A 124 3.47 -3.30 -9.67
CA GLY A 124 3.58 -2.07 -10.43
C GLY A 124 2.44 -1.07 -10.21
N GLU A 125 1.33 -1.50 -9.65
CA GLU A 125 0.09 -0.72 -9.59
C GLU A 125 0.24 0.52 -8.70
N LEU A 126 0.58 0.35 -7.42
CA LEU A 126 0.67 1.46 -6.48
C LEU A 126 1.70 2.54 -6.87
N PRO A 127 2.95 2.19 -7.25
CA PRO A 127 3.92 3.21 -7.65
C PRO A 127 3.42 4.07 -8.80
N VAL A 128 2.74 3.46 -9.76
CA VAL A 128 2.23 4.17 -10.94
C VAL A 128 0.98 4.99 -10.60
N ALA A 129 0.03 4.43 -9.85
CA ALA A 129 -1.19 5.13 -9.41
C ALA A 129 -0.86 6.32 -8.52
N SER A 130 0.04 6.15 -7.54
CA SER A 130 0.45 7.22 -6.63
C SER A 130 1.20 8.33 -7.37
N THR A 131 2.08 7.98 -8.31
CA THR A 131 2.75 8.96 -9.18
C THR A 131 1.73 9.74 -9.98
N LEU A 132 0.80 9.06 -10.62
CA LEU A 132 -0.22 9.71 -11.44
C LEU A 132 -1.08 10.67 -10.61
N VAL A 133 -1.61 10.22 -9.47
CA VAL A 133 -2.41 11.06 -8.55
C VAL A 133 -1.59 12.25 -8.06
N SER A 134 -0.31 12.05 -7.73
CA SER A 134 0.56 13.13 -7.25
C SER A 134 0.89 14.15 -8.33
N GLU A 135 1.10 13.71 -9.58
CA GLU A 135 1.44 14.58 -10.72
C GLU A 135 0.29 15.48 -11.16
N PHE A 136 -0.94 15.04 -10.95
CA PHE A 136 -2.13 15.85 -11.23
C PHE A 136 -2.61 16.67 -10.03
N SER A 137 -2.27 16.29 -8.82
CA SER A 137 -2.78 16.97 -7.63
C SER A 137 -2.08 18.30 -7.37
N PRO A 138 -2.84 19.39 -7.08
CA PRO A 138 -2.26 20.66 -6.65
C PRO A 138 -1.38 20.43 -5.42
N ALA A 139 -0.26 21.19 -5.33
CA ALA A 139 0.74 21.00 -4.29
C ALA A 139 0.13 21.00 -2.87
N ARG A 140 -0.81 21.93 -2.60
CA ARG A 140 -1.52 22.07 -1.31
C ARG A 140 -2.30 20.82 -0.89
N TYR A 141 -2.84 20.05 -1.84
CA TYR A 141 -3.76 18.92 -1.57
C TYR A 141 -3.14 17.56 -1.87
N ARG A 142 -1.91 17.52 -2.41
CA ARG A 142 -1.24 16.30 -2.86
C ARG A 142 -1.15 15.23 -1.79
N GLY A 143 -0.71 15.59 -0.58
CA GLY A 143 -0.63 14.64 0.54
C GLY A 143 -2.00 14.06 0.90
N ARG A 144 -3.05 14.90 0.97
CA ARG A 144 -4.41 14.44 1.26
C ARG A 144 -4.95 13.49 0.19
N MET A 145 -4.68 13.77 -1.10
CA MET A 145 -5.11 12.90 -2.20
C MET A 145 -4.43 11.53 -2.17
N LEU A 146 -3.13 11.49 -1.81
CA LEU A 146 -2.39 10.23 -1.66
C LEU A 146 -2.89 9.43 -0.44
N THR A 147 -3.15 10.08 0.69
CA THR A 147 -3.71 9.40 1.87
C THR A 147 -5.09 8.81 1.57
N LEU A 148 -5.93 9.55 0.82
CA LEU A 148 -7.24 9.03 0.39
C LEU A 148 -7.09 7.87 -0.60
N LEU A 149 -6.10 7.90 -1.49
CA LEU A 149 -5.79 6.79 -2.38
C LEU A 149 -5.46 5.52 -1.59
N GLU A 150 -4.62 5.65 -0.56
CA GLU A 150 -4.24 4.52 0.30
C GLU A 150 -5.44 3.91 1.04
N SER A 151 -6.45 4.70 1.42
CA SER A 151 -7.63 4.19 2.12
C SER A 151 -8.43 3.15 1.34
N PHE A 152 -8.30 3.12 0.00
CA PHE A 152 -8.96 2.12 -0.85
C PHE A 152 -8.48 0.69 -0.59
N TRP A 153 -7.28 0.53 -0.02
CA TRP A 153 -6.76 -0.77 0.40
C TRP A 153 -7.67 -1.48 1.40
N ALA A 154 -8.16 -0.77 2.41
CA ALA A 154 -9.07 -1.33 3.41
C ALA A 154 -10.41 -1.80 2.79
N TYR A 155 -10.95 -1.04 1.84
CA TYR A 155 -12.18 -1.45 1.14
C TYR A 155 -11.96 -2.70 0.28
N GLY A 156 -10.77 -2.85 -0.34
CA GLY A 156 -10.41 -4.06 -1.08
C GLY A 156 -10.39 -5.31 -0.20
N TRP A 157 -9.82 -5.22 1.00
CA TRP A 157 -9.82 -6.30 1.96
C TRP A 157 -11.24 -6.69 2.45
N VAL A 158 -12.10 -5.70 2.71
CA VAL A 158 -13.49 -5.96 3.06
C VAL A 158 -14.21 -6.67 1.91
N LEU A 159 -13.98 -6.22 0.67
CA LEU A 159 -14.56 -6.86 -0.52
C LEU A 159 -14.09 -8.31 -0.68
N ALA A 160 -12.79 -8.58 -0.48
CA ALA A 160 -12.24 -9.93 -0.49
C ALA A 160 -12.90 -10.83 0.58
N ALA A 161 -13.08 -10.30 1.80
CA ALA A 161 -13.73 -11.03 2.88
C ALA A 161 -15.22 -11.31 2.59
N LEU A 162 -15.93 -10.38 1.96
CA LEU A 162 -17.31 -10.59 1.48
C LEU A 162 -17.38 -11.69 0.41
N ILE A 163 -16.47 -11.63 -0.59
CA ILE A 163 -16.35 -12.67 -1.62
C ILE A 163 -16.07 -14.03 -0.96
N ALA A 164 -15.13 -14.07 -0.03
CA ALA A 164 -14.80 -15.30 0.68
C ALA A 164 -16.00 -15.86 1.44
N TYR A 165 -16.73 -15.03 2.16
CA TYR A 165 -17.85 -15.46 2.99
C TYR A 165 -19.06 -15.92 2.17
N PHE A 166 -19.39 -15.23 1.06
CA PHE A 166 -20.58 -15.54 0.27
C PHE A 166 -20.33 -16.48 -0.91
N VAL A 167 -19.15 -16.39 -1.55
CA VAL A 167 -18.86 -17.10 -2.81
C VAL A 167 -18.15 -18.43 -2.57
N ILE A 168 -17.07 -18.44 -1.80
CA ILE A 168 -16.23 -19.64 -1.66
C ILE A 168 -17.03 -20.86 -1.11
N PRO A 169 -17.90 -20.72 -0.09
CA PRO A 169 -18.64 -21.87 0.44
C PRO A 169 -19.68 -22.45 -0.54
N ARG A 170 -20.18 -21.65 -1.49
CA ARG A 170 -21.24 -22.04 -2.43
C ARG A 170 -20.71 -22.52 -3.76
N TRP A 171 -19.70 -21.84 -4.29
CA TRP A 171 -19.18 -22.07 -5.66
C TRP A 171 -17.70 -22.48 -5.70
N GLY A 172 -17.07 -22.60 -4.53
CA GLY A 172 -15.68 -22.98 -4.41
C GLY A 172 -14.68 -21.85 -4.64
N TRP A 173 -13.43 -22.12 -4.31
CA TRP A 173 -12.34 -21.15 -4.34
C TRP A 173 -11.96 -20.67 -5.75
N ARG A 174 -12.22 -21.48 -6.80
CA ARG A 174 -11.91 -21.10 -8.19
C ARG A 174 -12.70 -19.89 -8.64
N VAL A 175 -13.97 -19.80 -8.26
CA VAL A 175 -14.84 -18.68 -8.61
C VAL A 175 -14.36 -17.38 -7.98
N ALA A 176 -13.78 -17.41 -6.78
CA ALA A 176 -13.19 -16.24 -6.15
C ALA A 176 -12.04 -15.65 -7.00
N PHE A 177 -11.17 -16.48 -7.58
CA PHE A 177 -10.13 -16.01 -8.51
C PHE A 177 -10.70 -15.46 -9.82
N TRP A 178 -11.78 -16.04 -10.34
CA TRP A 178 -12.43 -15.50 -11.54
C TRP A 178 -13.08 -14.13 -11.26
N ILE A 179 -13.60 -13.91 -10.07
CA ILE A 179 -14.03 -12.56 -9.64
C ILE A 179 -12.81 -11.64 -9.57
N GLY A 180 -11.66 -12.13 -9.10
CA GLY A 180 -10.37 -11.42 -9.12
C GLY A 180 -9.88 -11.05 -10.53
N ALA A 181 -10.37 -11.72 -11.57
CA ALA A 181 -10.08 -11.37 -12.96
C ALA A 181 -10.97 -10.25 -13.54
N LEU A 182 -12.12 -9.94 -12.92
CA LEU A 182 -13.05 -8.91 -13.41
C LEU A 182 -12.40 -7.52 -13.59
N PRO A 183 -11.41 -7.09 -12.78
CA PRO A 183 -10.71 -5.84 -13.01
C PRO A 183 -10.07 -5.70 -14.40
N ALA A 184 -9.83 -6.80 -15.13
CA ALA A 184 -9.39 -6.71 -16.53
C ALA A 184 -10.33 -5.83 -17.39
N PHE A 185 -11.63 -5.89 -17.14
CA PHE A 185 -12.62 -5.04 -17.82
C PHE A 185 -12.50 -3.57 -17.38
N TYR A 186 -11.98 -3.32 -16.19
CA TYR A 186 -11.76 -1.97 -15.69
C TYR A 186 -10.67 -1.22 -16.47
N VAL A 187 -9.75 -1.93 -17.12
CA VAL A 187 -8.76 -1.35 -18.04
C VAL A 187 -9.44 -0.47 -19.12
N TYR A 188 -10.63 -0.90 -19.59
CA TYR A 188 -11.38 -0.12 -20.55
C TYR A 188 -11.88 1.24 -19.98
N VAL A 189 -12.30 1.24 -18.72
CA VAL A 189 -12.69 2.46 -18.01
C VAL A 189 -11.48 3.37 -17.84
N LEU A 190 -10.33 2.82 -17.44
CA LEU A 190 -9.08 3.55 -17.30
C LEU A 190 -8.65 4.19 -18.62
N ARG A 191 -8.72 3.43 -19.71
CA ARG A 191 -8.35 3.93 -21.06
C ARG A 191 -9.12 5.19 -21.44
N ARG A 192 -10.43 5.24 -21.13
CA ARG A 192 -11.31 6.37 -21.46
C ARG A 192 -11.25 7.51 -20.44
N SER A 193 -10.96 7.20 -19.20
CA SER A 193 -11.14 8.14 -18.08
C SER A 193 -9.88 8.90 -17.70
N MET A 194 -8.70 8.33 -17.96
CA MET A 194 -7.43 8.89 -17.52
C MET A 194 -6.63 9.45 -18.70
N PRO A 195 -6.24 10.74 -18.68
CA PRO A 195 -5.25 11.29 -19.60
C PRO A 195 -3.84 10.85 -19.17
N GLU A 196 -2.87 11.01 -20.05
CA GLU A 196 -1.46 10.86 -19.67
C GLU A 196 -1.01 12.07 -18.84
N SER A 197 0.01 11.87 -18.00
CA SER A 197 0.52 12.93 -17.13
C SER A 197 1.11 14.10 -17.94
N PRO A 198 0.70 15.37 -17.64
CA PRO A 198 1.30 16.55 -18.28
C PRO A 198 2.80 16.65 -18.01
N ARG A 199 3.26 16.26 -16.82
CA ARG A 199 4.69 16.26 -16.47
C ARG A 199 5.48 15.27 -17.30
N PHE A 200 4.90 14.08 -17.58
CA PHE A 200 5.50 13.11 -18.48
C PHE A 200 5.54 13.61 -19.92
N LEU A 201 4.44 14.20 -20.41
CA LEU A 201 4.39 14.74 -21.77
C LEU A 201 5.44 15.83 -21.99
N LEU A 202 5.59 16.75 -21.02
CA LEU A 202 6.63 17.77 -21.04
C LEU A 202 8.04 17.17 -21.06
N SER A 203 8.32 16.14 -20.27
CA SER A 203 9.61 15.45 -20.26
C SER A 203 9.96 14.78 -21.60
N ARG A 204 8.94 14.58 -22.46
CA ARG A 204 9.05 14.02 -23.81
C ARG A 204 8.99 15.07 -24.94
N GLY A 205 9.00 16.36 -24.59
CA GLY A 205 8.87 17.44 -25.58
C GLY A 205 7.48 17.56 -26.22
N ARG A 206 6.44 16.90 -25.65
CA ARG A 206 5.06 16.95 -26.15
C ARG A 206 4.28 18.08 -25.46
N GLU A 207 4.78 19.32 -25.57
CA GLU A 207 4.25 20.49 -24.87
C GLU A 207 2.80 20.79 -25.23
N LYS A 208 2.46 20.74 -26.53
CA LYS A 208 1.09 21.03 -27.01
C LYS A 208 0.04 20.14 -26.37
N GLU A 209 0.32 18.85 -26.23
CA GLU A 209 -0.60 17.90 -25.60
C GLU A 209 -0.73 18.14 -24.10
N ALA A 210 0.39 18.49 -23.43
CA ALA A 210 0.36 18.87 -22.02
C ALA A 210 -0.48 20.13 -21.79
N GLU A 211 -0.33 21.15 -22.64
CA GLU A 211 -1.14 22.37 -22.60
C GLU A 211 -2.64 22.10 -22.87
N GLU A 212 -2.96 21.28 -23.85
CA GLU A 212 -4.37 20.89 -24.14
C GLU A 212 -5.02 20.24 -22.93
N ILE A 213 -4.29 19.38 -22.25
CA ILE A 213 -4.78 18.74 -21.02
C ILE A 213 -5.05 19.81 -19.94
N VAL A 214 -4.12 20.70 -19.66
CA VAL A 214 -4.30 21.74 -18.62
C VAL A 214 -5.39 22.73 -19.01
N ASN A 215 -5.42 23.21 -20.25
CA ASN A 215 -6.49 24.11 -20.75
C ASN A 215 -7.88 23.51 -20.63
N ARG A 216 -8.04 22.20 -20.93
CA ARG A 216 -9.31 21.49 -20.75
C ARG A 216 -9.78 21.48 -19.28
N TRP A 217 -8.89 21.60 -18.36
CA TRP A 217 -9.13 21.53 -16.91
C TRP A 217 -9.38 22.91 -16.34
N GLU A 218 -8.64 23.92 -16.78
CA GLU A 218 -8.92 25.33 -16.44
C GLU A 218 -10.31 25.74 -16.95
N GLY A 219 -10.65 25.41 -18.19
CA GLY A 219 -11.97 25.70 -18.77
C GLY A 219 -13.13 25.03 -18.03
N LYS A 220 -12.92 23.88 -17.39
CA LYS A 220 -13.92 23.21 -16.54
C LYS A 220 -13.96 23.75 -15.11
N SER A 221 -12.88 24.39 -14.64
CA SER A 221 -12.80 25.06 -13.34
C SER A 221 -13.40 26.46 -13.34
N SER A 222 -13.39 27.15 -14.47
CA SER A 222 -13.93 28.52 -14.61
C SER A 222 -15.45 28.64 -14.41
N GLY A 223 -16.18 27.51 -14.35
CA GLY A 223 -17.58 27.46 -13.95
C GLY A 223 -17.83 27.50 -12.43
N ALA A 224 -16.79 27.47 -11.60
CA ALA A 224 -16.87 27.64 -10.16
C ALA A 224 -16.26 29.02 -9.80
N LYS A 225 -17.12 29.96 -9.37
CA LYS A 225 -16.86 31.33 -8.89
C LYS A 225 -15.37 31.66 -8.72
N GLU A 226 -14.92 32.72 -9.38
CA GLU A 226 -13.74 33.49 -9.03
C GLU A 226 -13.72 33.76 -7.52
N LEU A 227 -12.93 32.99 -6.81
CA LEU A 227 -12.51 33.36 -5.46
C LEU A 227 -11.40 34.38 -5.65
N SER A 228 -11.67 35.63 -5.26
CA SER A 228 -10.75 36.75 -5.20
C SER A 228 -9.37 36.29 -4.71
N PRO A 229 -8.28 36.87 -5.25
CA PRO A 229 -6.94 36.56 -4.82
C PRO A 229 -6.81 36.91 -3.32
N ALA A 230 -6.71 35.90 -2.47
CA ALA A 230 -6.31 36.12 -1.10
C ALA A 230 -4.94 36.81 -1.14
N SER A 231 -4.88 37.97 -0.50
CA SER A 231 -3.70 38.82 -0.37
C SER A 231 -2.47 37.99 -0.02
N SER A 232 -1.56 37.93 -0.96
CA SER A 232 -0.22 37.41 -0.75
C SER A 232 0.49 38.34 0.25
N GLY A 233 0.58 37.90 1.51
CA GLY A 233 1.58 38.39 2.40
C GLY A 233 2.95 38.16 1.77
N ASP A 234 3.66 39.26 1.52
CA ASP A 234 5.00 39.29 0.97
C ASP A 234 5.95 38.28 1.63
N ARG A 235 6.32 37.27 0.89
CA ARG A 235 7.67 36.72 0.96
C ARG A 235 8.23 36.76 -0.45
N ALA A 236 8.99 37.84 -0.68
CA ALA A 236 9.86 37.98 -1.83
C ALA A 236 10.87 36.83 -1.82
N GLU A 237 10.61 35.79 -2.58
CA GLU A 237 11.67 34.90 -3.03
C GLU A 237 12.49 35.66 -4.06
N GLY A 238 13.71 36.05 -3.66
CA GLY A 238 14.69 36.59 -4.56
C GLY A 238 14.94 35.68 -5.73
N PRO A 239 15.53 36.17 -6.84
CA PRO A 239 15.76 35.38 -8.05
C PRO A 239 16.56 34.12 -7.69
N LEU A 240 15.96 32.95 -7.86
CA LEU A 240 16.65 31.68 -7.78
C LEU A 240 17.77 31.70 -8.79
N GLY A 241 19.02 31.88 -8.31
CA GLY A 241 20.21 31.65 -9.12
C GLY A 241 20.14 30.28 -9.79
N PRO A 242 20.92 30.01 -10.83
CA PRO A 242 20.90 28.75 -11.54
C PRO A 242 21.10 27.64 -10.51
N ASN A 243 20.01 26.88 -10.24
CA ASN A 243 20.07 25.74 -9.34
C ASN A 243 21.20 24.83 -9.84
N PRO A 244 22.24 24.57 -9.05
CA PRO A 244 23.17 23.51 -9.40
C PRO A 244 22.30 22.26 -9.55
N THR A 245 22.35 21.63 -10.71
CA THR A 245 21.72 20.33 -10.96
C THR A 245 21.99 19.44 -9.75
N PRO A 246 20.99 19.09 -8.93
CA PRO A 246 21.27 18.27 -7.75
C PRO A 246 21.80 16.95 -8.27
N GLY A 247 23.06 16.65 -8.00
CA GLY A 247 23.60 15.33 -8.30
C GLY A 247 22.61 14.32 -7.72
N ARG A 248 22.18 13.35 -8.53
CA ARG A 248 21.25 12.30 -8.09
C ARG A 248 21.86 11.64 -6.86
N ALA A 249 21.21 11.82 -5.70
CA ALA A 249 21.64 11.14 -4.48
C ALA A 249 21.58 9.63 -4.73
N GLY A 250 22.70 8.96 -4.49
CA GLY A 250 22.82 7.52 -4.66
C GLY A 250 22.42 6.75 -3.39
N PHE A 251 22.37 5.43 -3.50
CA PHE A 251 22.14 4.53 -2.37
C PHE A 251 23.12 4.77 -1.20
N ARG A 252 24.39 5.09 -1.53
CA ARG A 252 25.43 5.32 -0.52
C ARG A 252 25.15 6.54 0.37
N ASP A 253 24.48 7.55 -0.17
CA ASP A 253 24.17 8.77 0.57
C ASP A 253 23.19 8.51 1.72
N LEU A 254 22.35 7.47 1.62
CA LEU A 254 21.44 7.05 2.69
C LEU A 254 22.19 6.60 3.95
N TRP A 255 23.40 6.08 3.79
CA TRP A 255 24.26 5.57 4.85
C TRP A 255 25.28 6.58 5.37
N SER A 256 25.22 7.81 4.88
CA SER A 256 26.05 8.91 5.40
C SER A 256 25.61 9.27 6.84
N PRO A 257 26.51 9.78 7.69
CA PRO A 257 26.23 10.06 9.10
C PRO A 257 24.96 10.84 9.39
N PRO A 258 24.57 11.89 8.62
CA PRO A 258 23.34 12.62 8.88
C PRO A 258 22.07 11.79 8.69
N TYR A 259 22.09 10.79 7.79
CA TYR A 259 20.89 10.04 7.40
C TYR A 259 20.87 8.59 7.91
N LEU A 260 21.99 8.08 8.42
CA LEU A 260 22.13 6.71 8.91
C LEU A 260 21.04 6.33 9.92
N ARG A 261 20.83 7.18 10.92
CA ARG A 261 19.80 6.97 11.96
C ARG A 261 18.40 6.91 11.37
N ARG A 262 18.08 7.82 10.45
CA ARG A 262 16.77 7.89 9.76
C ARG A 262 16.55 6.68 8.87
N THR A 263 17.58 6.28 8.13
CA THR A 263 17.54 5.10 7.25
C THR A 263 17.34 3.82 8.06
N LEU A 264 18.09 3.60 9.13
CA LEU A 264 17.91 2.45 10.02
C LEU A 264 16.51 2.43 10.64
N CYS A 265 16.05 3.58 11.14
CA CYS A 265 14.70 3.71 11.69
C CYS A 265 13.63 3.27 10.67
N LEU A 266 13.69 3.79 9.46
CA LEU A 266 12.72 3.49 8.42
C LEU A 266 12.80 2.04 7.93
N TRP A 267 14.00 1.47 7.77
CA TRP A 267 14.15 0.10 7.31
C TRP A 267 13.58 -0.90 8.32
N ILE A 268 13.88 -0.73 9.60
CA ILE A 268 13.31 -1.56 10.67
C ILE A 268 11.80 -1.38 10.75
N LEU A 269 11.31 -0.13 10.65
CA LEU A 269 9.88 0.17 10.67
C LEU A 269 9.15 -0.50 9.49
N TRP A 270 9.63 -0.32 8.26
CA TRP A 270 9.02 -0.92 7.08
C TRP A 270 9.05 -2.44 7.13
N PHE A 271 10.18 -3.02 7.57
CA PHE A 271 10.28 -4.47 7.75
C PHE A 271 9.25 -4.97 8.76
N ALA A 272 9.17 -4.37 9.95
CA ALA A 272 8.23 -4.78 10.99
C ALA A 272 6.77 -4.66 10.53
N MET A 273 6.44 -3.56 9.84
CA MET A 273 5.10 -3.33 9.30
C MET A 273 4.70 -4.37 8.26
N VAL A 274 5.55 -4.58 7.24
CA VAL A 274 5.24 -5.48 6.12
C VAL A 274 5.26 -6.93 6.59
N TYR A 275 6.23 -7.31 7.46
CA TYR A 275 6.33 -8.64 8.03
C TYR A 275 5.09 -9.00 8.85
N SER A 276 4.68 -8.13 9.78
CA SER A 276 3.50 -8.37 10.61
C SER A 276 2.21 -8.37 9.81
N TYR A 277 2.05 -7.43 8.89
CA TYR A 277 0.85 -7.31 8.08
C TYR A 277 0.60 -8.57 7.24
N TYR A 278 1.53 -8.90 6.35
CA TYR A 278 1.35 -10.06 5.48
C TYR A 278 1.42 -11.38 6.26
N GLY A 279 2.25 -11.47 7.30
CA GLY A 279 2.33 -12.64 8.13
C GLY A 279 1.01 -12.94 8.85
N ILE A 280 0.41 -11.95 9.48
CA ILE A 280 -0.86 -12.11 10.21
C ILE A 280 -2.01 -12.35 9.23
N PHE A 281 -2.22 -11.42 8.28
CA PHE A 281 -3.43 -11.45 7.46
C PHE A 281 -3.44 -12.58 6.43
N VAL A 282 -2.30 -13.01 5.89
CA VAL A 282 -2.24 -14.18 4.98
C VAL A 282 -2.61 -15.47 5.70
N TRP A 283 -2.25 -15.59 6.97
CA TRP A 283 -2.46 -16.82 7.71
C TRP A 283 -3.74 -16.84 8.56
N LEU A 284 -4.34 -15.69 8.85
CA LEU A 284 -5.46 -15.55 9.79
C LEU A 284 -6.62 -16.53 9.52
N PRO A 285 -7.18 -16.66 8.29
CA PRO A 285 -8.25 -17.64 8.05
C PRO A 285 -7.78 -19.08 8.24
N SER A 286 -6.57 -19.42 7.80
CA SER A 286 -6.01 -20.78 7.91
C SER A 286 -5.74 -21.16 9.36
N LEU A 287 -5.31 -20.21 10.20
CA LEU A 287 -5.08 -20.42 11.62
C LEU A 287 -6.40 -20.63 12.37
N LEU A 288 -7.44 -19.87 12.05
CA LEU A 288 -8.78 -20.05 12.66
C LEU A 288 -9.37 -21.42 12.31
N VAL A 289 -9.19 -21.88 11.05
CA VAL A 289 -9.61 -23.23 10.65
C VAL A 289 -8.80 -24.29 11.41
N ALA A 290 -7.50 -24.11 11.58
CA ALA A 290 -6.66 -25.02 12.34
C ALA A 290 -6.99 -25.04 13.84
N SER A 291 -7.56 -23.97 14.38
CA SER A 291 -8.10 -23.89 15.75
C SER A 291 -9.47 -24.58 15.89
N GLY A 292 -9.98 -25.27 14.88
CA GLY A 292 -11.21 -26.05 14.92
C GLY A 292 -12.48 -25.30 14.48
N TYR A 293 -12.37 -24.06 14.02
CA TYR A 293 -13.52 -23.36 13.45
C TYR A 293 -13.82 -23.83 12.02
N THR A 294 -15.10 -23.87 11.67
CA THR A 294 -15.48 -24.15 10.27
C THR A 294 -14.99 -23.02 9.34
N LEU A 295 -14.79 -23.35 8.07
CA LEU A 295 -14.33 -22.40 7.07
C LEU A 295 -15.22 -21.15 7.02
N ILE A 296 -16.54 -21.32 7.05
CA ILE A 296 -17.52 -20.23 7.02
C ILE A 296 -17.40 -19.33 8.27
N ARG A 297 -17.27 -19.92 9.46
CA ARG A 297 -17.07 -19.15 10.71
C ARG A 297 -15.75 -18.38 10.67
N SER A 298 -14.69 -19.00 10.20
CA SER A 298 -13.38 -18.34 10.04
C SER A 298 -13.48 -17.13 9.11
N PHE A 299 -14.15 -17.27 7.96
CA PHE A 299 -14.35 -16.15 7.03
C PHE A 299 -15.19 -15.03 7.64
N ARG A 300 -16.25 -15.38 8.39
CA ARG A 300 -17.06 -14.41 9.11
C ARG A 300 -16.24 -13.64 10.16
N PHE A 301 -15.39 -14.32 10.91
CA PHE A 301 -14.55 -13.66 11.92
C PHE A 301 -13.55 -12.71 11.27
N VAL A 302 -12.89 -13.16 10.18
CA VAL A 302 -11.95 -12.29 9.45
C VAL A 302 -12.67 -11.10 8.80
N LEU A 303 -13.89 -11.26 8.31
CA LEU A 303 -14.71 -10.13 7.81
C LEU A 303 -14.95 -9.09 8.91
N LEU A 304 -15.36 -9.51 10.11
CA LEU A 304 -15.57 -8.60 11.24
C LEU A 304 -14.27 -7.91 11.67
N ILE A 305 -13.18 -8.65 11.73
CA ILE A 305 -11.84 -8.16 12.04
C ILE A 305 -11.36 -7.12 11.01
N THR A 306 -11.56 -7.37 9.72
CA THR A 306 -11.13 -6.44 8.67
C THR A 306 -11.94 -5.15 8.61
N LEU A 307 -13.18 -5.14 9.05
CA LEU A 307 -13.97 -3.91 9.16
C LEU A 307 -13.33 -2.87 10.09
N ALA A 308 -12.59 -3.32 11.10
CA ALA A 308 -11.87 -2.43 12.03
C ALA A 308 -10.69 -1.67 11.37
N GLN A 309 -10.24 -2.08 10.17
CA GLN A 309 -9.22 -1.38 9.41
C GLN A 309 -9.68 0.03 9.04
N ILE A 310 -10.96 0.19 8.70
CA ILE A 310 -11.51 1.48 8.25
C ILE A 310 -11.39 2.54 9.35
N PRO A 311 -11.97 2.38 10.55
CA PRO A 311 -11.82 3.37 11.62
C PRO A 311 -10.36 3.51 12.08
N GLY A 312 -9.53 2.46 11.99
CA GLY A 312 -8.10 2.52 12.29
C GLY A 312 -7.38 3.55 11.41
N TYR A 313 -7.64 3.51 10.12
CA TYR A 313 -7.04 4.42 9.16
C TYR A 313 -7.41 5.89 9.41
N TYR A 314 -8.73 6.13 9.60
CA TYR A 314 -9.23 7.49 9.85
C TYR A 314 -8.80 8.05 11.21
N SER A 315 -8.73 7.21 12.25
CA SER A 315 -8.25 7.63 13.58
C SER A 315 -6.78 8.03 13.53
N ALA A 316 -5.95 7.29 12.81
CA ALA A 316 -4.54 7.64 12.64
C ALA A 316 -4.38 8.96 11.88
N ALA A 317 -5.13 9.15 10.78
CA ALA A 317 -5.11 10.40 10.02
C ALA A 317 -5.50 11.63 10.87
N PHE A 318 -6.46 11.45 11.80
CA PHE A 318 -6.85 12.50 12.73
C PHE A 318 -5.80 12.77 13.83
N LEU A 319 -5.19 11.70 14.36
CA LEU A 319 -4.24 11.81 15.47
C LEU A 319 -2.87 12.33 15.04
N VAL A 320 -2.45 12.04 13.81
CA VAL A 320 -1.17 12.46 13.24
C VAL A 320 -0.96 13.97 13.32
N ASP A 321 -2.01 14.75 13.07
CA ASP A 321 -1.92 16.21 13.13
C ASP A 321 -1.97 16.74 14.57
N ARG A 322 -2.51 15.97 15.52
CA ARG A 322 -2.63 16.36 16.93
C ARG A 322 -1.47 15.92 17.81
N ILE A 323 -0.99 14.69 17.63
CA ILE A 323 0.02 14.07 18.51
C ILE A 323 1.38 14.05 17.82
N GLY A 324 1.41 14.00 16.48
CA GLY A 324 2.62 13.88 15.68
C GLY A 324 2.84 12.47 15.13
N ARG A 325 3.70 12.38 14.11
CA ARG A 325 3.91 11.13 13.36
C ARG A 325 4.60 10.07 14.19
N LYS A 326 5.67 10.47 14.89
CA LYS A 326 6.47 9.57 15.74
C LYS A 326 5.61 8.88 16.81
N TRP A 327 4.83 9.67 17.54
CA TRP A 327 4.08 9.15 18.68
C TRP A 327 2.86 8.35 18.28
N VAL A 328 2.20 8.69 17.16
CA VAL A 328 1.12 7.87 16.59
C VAL A 328 1.67 6.52 16.14
N LEU A 329 2.80 6.49 15.41
CA LEU A 329 3.43 5.23 15.00
C LEU A 329 3.84 4.38 16.19
N THR A 330 4.52 4.97 17.17
CA THR A 330 4.97 4.26 18.36
C THR A 330 3.80 3.64 19.12
N SER A 331 2.73 4.41 19.39
CA SER A 331 1.57 3.92 20.11
C SER A 331 0.79 2.86 19.34
N TYR A 332 0.60 3.05 18.04
CA TYR A 332 -0.14 2.10 17.21
C TYR A 332 0.59 0.76 17.08
N LEU A 333 1.91 0.79 16.87
CA LEU A 333 2.72 -0.43 16.83
C LEU A 333 2.75 -1.14 18.19
N PHE A 334 2.85 -0.38 19.28
CA PHE A 334 2.82 -0.93 20.64
C PHE A 334 1.49 -1.62 20.95
N PHE A 335 0.35 -0.94 20.74
CA PHE A 335 -0.95 -1.54 20.97
C PHE A 335 -1.26 -2.68 20.00
N CYS A 336 -0.76 -2.62 18.76
CA CYS A 336 -0.83 -3.74 17.83
C CYS A 336 -0.04 -4.96 18.35
N ALA A 337 1.15 -4.75 18.92
CA ALA A 337 1.96 -5.81 19.53
C ALA A 337 1.24 -6.45 20.71
N VAL A 338 0.67 -5.64 21.62
CA VAL A 338 -0.14 -6.12 22.73
C VAL A 338 -1.34 -6.93 22.24
N ALA A 339 -2.07 -6.41 21.25
CA ALA A 339 -3.21 -7.11 20.68
C ALA A 339 -2.81 -8.43 20.02
N ALA A 340 -1.68 -8.48 19.30
CA ALA A 340 -1.17 -9.71 18.68
C ALA A 340 -0.79 -10.76 19.74
N TYR A 341 -0.14 -10.35 20.82
CA TYR A 341 0.20 -11.26 21.91
C TYR A 341 -1.04 -11.91 22.56
N PHE A 342 -2.06 -11.11 22.88
CA PHE A 342 -3.29 -11.63 23.45
C PHE A 342 -4.13 -12.41 22.44
N PHE A 343 -4.10 -12.05 21.16
CA PHE A 343 -4.75 -12.82 20.11
C PHE A 343 -4.20 -14.26 20.06
N GLY A 344 -2.87 -14.43 20.19
CA GLY A 344 -2.24 -15.75 20.22
C GLY A 344 -2.66 -16.61 21.41
N LYS A 345 -3.22 -16.00 22.48
CA LYS A 345 -3.71 -16.66 23.68
C LYS A 345 -5.24 -16.73 23.76
N ALA A 346 -5.94 -16.16 22.75
CA ALA A 346 -7.40 -16.09 22.76
C ALA A 346 -8.04 -17.49 22.76
N ALA A 347 -8.88 -17.76 23.73
CA ALA A 347 -9.56 -19.04 23.90
C ALA A 347 -11.06 -18.98 23.50
N SER A 348 -11.63 -17.78 23.45
CA SER A 348 -13.04 -17.56 23.12
C SER A 348 -13.22 -16.80 21.80
N VAL A 349 -14.38 -16.99 21.16
CA VAL A 349 -14.75 -16.26 19.93
C VAL A 349 -14.74 -14.74 20.15
N GLY A 350 -15.21 -14.30 21.31
CA GLY A 350 -15.22 -12.88 21.67
C GLY A 350 -13.80 -12.30 21.72
N GLU A 351 -12.86 -13.00 22.33
CA GLU A 351 -11.45 -12.60 22.39
C GLU A 351 -10.80 -12.57 21.00
N ILE A 352 -11.06 -13.57 20.16
CA ILE A 352 -10.56 -13.62 18.77
C ILE A 352 -11.03 -12.38 18.01
N ILE A 353 -12.32 -12.06 18.05
CA ILE A 353 -12.86 -10.90 17.35
C ILE A 353 -12.31 -9.61 17.95
N TRP A 354 -12.26 -9.50 19.27
CA TRP A 354 -11.78 -8.29 19.95
C TRP A 354 -10.31 -7.99 19.66
N TRP A 355 -9.43 -8.94 19.97
CA TRP A 355 -8.00 -8.74 19.77
C TRP A 355 -7.63 -8.67 18.27
N GLY A 356 -8.30 -9.47 17.43
CA GLY A 356 -8.14 -9.40 15.98
C GLY A 356 -8.57 -8.04 15.41
N SER A 357 -9.67 -7.47 15.89
CA SER A 357 -10.12 -6.14 15.50
C SER A 357 -9.13 -5.04 15.93
N LEU A 358 -8.54 -5.17 17.13
CA LEU A 358 -7.50 -4.26 17.60
C LEU A 358 -6.22 -4.36 16.75
N ILE A 359 -5.80 -5.59 16.38
CA ILE A 359 -4.69 -5.77 15.44
C ILE A 359 -4.98 -5.03 14.13
N SER A 360 -6.16 -5.27 13.54
CA SER A 360 -6.58 -4.64 12.28
C SER A 360 -6.62 -3.11 12.38
N PHE A 361 -7.20 -2.60 13.46
CA PHE A 361 -7.31 -1.16 13.73
C PHE A 361 -5.94 -0.49 13.81
N PHE A 362 -5.06 -0.99 14.67
CA PHE A 362 -3.77 -0.36 14.91
C PHE A 362 -2.79 -0.58 13.76
N ASN A 363 -2.79 -1.76 13.13
CA ASN A 363 -1.88 -2.05 12.03
C ASN A 363 -2.18 -1.16 10.82
N LEU A 364 -3.45 -1.07 10.38
CA LEU A 364 -3.83 -0.21 9.25
C LEU A 364 -3.67 1.28 9.56
N GLY A 365 -3.96 1.68 10.78
CA GLY A 365 -3.68 3.04 11.21
C GLY A 365 -2.19 3.38 11.10
N ALA A 366 -1.31 2.49 11.55
CA ALA A 366 0.13 2.66 11.40
C ALA A 366 0.55 2.75 9.93
N TRP A 367 -0.05 1.97 9.01
CA TRP A 367 0.22 2.04 7.58
C TRP A 367 0.01 3.43 7.00
N GLY A 368 -1.12 4.08 7.30
CA GLY A 368 -1.39 5.44 6.86
C GLY A 368 -0.32 6.44 7.30
N VAL A 369 0.22 6.26 8.50
CA VAL A 369 1.27 7.14 9.04
C VAL A 369 2.64 6.83 8.43
N VAL A 370 2.99 5.56 8.19
CA VAL A 370 4.28 5.17 7.58
C VAL A 370 4.46 5.82 6.22
N TYR A 371 3.42 5.85 5.38
CA TYR A 371 3.49 6.48 4.05
C TYR A 371 3.68 8.00 4.10
N THR A 372 3.17 8.68 5.13
CA THR A 372 3.39 10.11 5.31
C THR A 372 4.74 10.41 5.97
N TYR A 373 5.14 9.64 6.95
CA TYR A 373 6.36 9.81 7.73
C TYR A 373 7.63 9.56 6.93
N THR A 374 7.63 8.51 6.08
CA THR A 374 8.82 8.12 5.32
C THR A 374 9.39 9.23 4.44
N PRO A 375 8.61 9.94 3.59
CA PRO A 375 9.13 11.02 2.78
C PRO A 375 9.51 12.28 3.58
N GLU A 376 8.96 12.48 4.77
CA GLU A 376 9.28 13.63 5.61
C GLU A 376 10.69 13.54 6.19
N LEU A 377 11.24 12.34 6.39
CA LEU A 377 12.58 12.14 6.98
C LEU A 377 13.75 12.35 6.02
N TYR A 378 13.49 12.51 4.72
CA TYR A 378 14.54 12.71 3.74
C TYR A 378 14.43 14.06 3.02
N PRO A 379 15.56 14.74 2.77
CA PRO A 379 15.59 15.94 1.95
C PRO A 379 15.13 15.65 0.52
N THR A 380 14.61 16.66 -0.16
CA THR A 380 13.99 16.53 -1.49
C THR A 380 14.88 15.81 -2.49
N ARG A 381 16.21 16.06 -2.46
CA ARG A 381 17.21 15.45 -3.39
C ARG A 381 17.30 13.92 -3.29
N MET A 382 17.02 13.33 -2.11
CA MET A 382 17.17 11.90 -1.89
C MET A 382 15.87 11.20 -1.41
N ARG A 383 14.77 11.95 -1.35
CA ARG A 383 13.47 11.45 -0.86
C ARG A 383 12.98 10.23 -1.64
N GLY A 384 13.02 10.29 -2.98
CA GLY A 384 12.63 9.17 -3.83
C GLY A 384 13.48 7.92 -3.59
N THR A 385 14.80 8.09 -3.50
CA THR A 385 15.73 7.00 -3.20
C THR A 385 15.47 6.42 -1.80
N GLY A 386 15.33 7.27 -0.78
CA GLY A 386 15.08 6.84 0.60
C GLY A 386 13.77 6.08 0.76
N CYS A 387 12.67 6.63 0.23
CA CYS A 387 11.35 5.96 0.27
C CYS A 387 11.36 4.64 -0.49
N GLY A 388 11.96 4.62 -1.67
CA GLY A 388 12.03 3.42 -2.51
C GLY A 388 12.78 2.28 -1.83
N TRP A 389 13.94 2.55 -1.25
CA TRP A 389 14.74 1.55 -0.55
C TRP A 389 14.12 1.09 0.75
N ALA A 390 13.48 1.98 1.53
CA ALA A 390 12.75 1.60 2.74
C ALA A 390 11.60 0.64 2.41
N ALA A 391 10.79 0.97 1.40
CA ALA A 391 9.70 0.11 0.93
C ALA A 391 10.22 -1.22 0.35
N ALA A 392 11.32 -1.21 -0.42
CA ALA A 392 11.93 -2.42 -0.96
C ALA A 392 12.43 -3.35 0.16
N PHE A 393 13.12 -2.80 1.18
CA PHE A 393 13.56 -3.57 2.33
C PHE A 393 12.37 -4.16 3.12
N GLY A 394 11.31 -3.37 3.31
CA GLY A 394 10.08 -3.85 3.95
C GLY A 394 9.48 -5.06 3.22
N ARG A 395 9.50 -5.09 1.88
CA ARG A 395 8.98 -6.21 1.11
C ARG A 395 9.69 -7.53 1.38
N LEU A 396 10.97 -7.51 1.78
CA LEU A 396 11.66 -8.72 2.24
C LEU A 396 10.94 -9.32 3.46
N GLY A 397 10.50 -8.47 4.40
CA GLY A 397 9.68 -8.91 5.53
C GLY A 397 8.40 -9.62 5.09
N GLY A 398 7.70 -9.07 4.10
CA GLY A 398 6.48 -9.68 3.54
C GLY A 398 6.72 -11.02 2.87
N ILE A 399 7.82 -11.16 2.13
CA ILE A 399 8.20 -12.44 1.50
C ILE A 399 8.57 -13.48 2.56
N MET A 400 9.30 -13.07 3.60
CA MET A 400 9.76 -13.97 4.65
C MET A 400 8.62 -14.43 5.58
N ALA A 401 7.70 -13.55 5.94
CA ALA A 401 6.72 -13.81 6.99
C ALA A 401 5.85 -15.06 6.72
N PRO A 402 5.20 -15.25 5.55
CA PRO A 402 4.40 -16.46 5.31
C PRO A 402 5.21 -17.76 5.32
N VAL A 403 6.47 -17.71 4.83
CA VAL A 403 7.38 -18.87 4.85
C VAL A 403 7.79 -19.21 6.28
N VAL A 404 8.15 -18.21 7.09
CA VAL A 404 8.55 -18.42 8.49
C VAL A 404 7.41 -18.98 9.30
N VAL A 405 6.18 -18.45 9.13
CA VAL A 405 4.98 -19.02 9.79
C VAL A 405 4.72 -20.46 9.33
N GLY A 406 4.84 -20.71 8.02
CA GLY A 406 4.69 -22.08 7.48
C GLY A 406 5.71 -23.05 8.05
N SER A 407 6.97 -22.64 8.21
CA SER A 407 8.03 -23.44 8.81
C SER A 407 7.82 -23.64 10.31
N LEU A 408 7.37 -22.58 11.02
CA LEU A 408 7.08 -22.64 12.45
C LEU A 408 5.98 -23.66 12.74
N LEU A 409 4.87 -23.60 11.99
CA LEU A 409 3.74 -24.51 12.16
C LEU A 409 3.99 -25.93 11.62
N GLY A 410 4.88 -26.07 10.65
CA GLY A 410 5.21 -27.35 10.00
C GLY A 410 6.41 -28.03 10.64
N SER A 411 7.60 -27.62 10.21
CA SER A 411 8.86 -28.32 10.54
C SER A 411 9.33 -28.09 11.97
N TRP A 412 9.00 -26.96 12.58
CA TRP A 412 9.45 -26.60 13.93
C TRP A 412 8.43 -26.95 15.03
N GLY A 413 7.23 -27.45 14.67
CA GLY A 413 6.24 -27.91 15.64
C GLY A 413 5.64 -26.82 16.53
N GLY A 414 5.72 -25.56 16.08
CA GLY A 414 5.23 -24.41 16.84
C GLY A 414 3.71 -24.33 16.91
N SER A 415 3.24 -23.60 17.89
CA SER A 415 1.83 -23.33 18.17
C SER A 415 1.36 -21.97 17.62
N HIS A 416 0.04 -21.75 17.57
CA HIS A 416 -0.54 -20.44 17.22
C HIS A 416 -0.05 -19.33 18.15
N THR A 417 0.13 -19.64 19.45
CA THR A 417 0.63 -18.68 20.45
C THR A 417 2.04 -18.20 20.11
N GLU A 418 2.91 -19.11 19.63
CA GLU A 418 4.28 -18.76 19.23
C GLU A 418 4.30 -17.90 17.96
N VAL A 419 3.43 -18.21 16.98
CA VAL A 419 3.29 -17.41 15.76
C VAL A 419 2.90 -15.97 16.12
N PHE A 420 1.89 -15.77 16.92
CA PHE A 420 1.46 -14.42 17.32
C PHE A 420 2.41 -13.76 18.31
N GLY A 421 3.10 -14.54 19.14
CA GLY A 421 4.21 -14.06 19.99
C GLY A 421 5.36 -13.48 19.18
N MET A 422 5.73 -14.14 18.09
CA MET A 422 6.72 -13.65 17.13
C MET A 422 6.29 -12.33 16.47
N PHE A 423 5.02 -12.23 16.02
CA PHE A 423 4.51 -10.96 15.45
C PHE A 423 4.47 -9.84 16.49
N ALA A 424 4.07 -10.16 17.74
CA ALA A 424 4.10 -9.20 18.83
C ALA A 424 5.51 -8.66 19.08
N LEU A 425 6.51 -9.55 19.07
CA LEU A 425 7.92 -9.16 19.23
C LEU A 425 8.39 -8.24 18.09
N VAL A 426 8.10 -8.59 16.84
CA VAL A 426 8.50 -7.80 15.67
C VAL A 426 7.84 -6.41 15.70
N LEU A 427 6.56 -6.34 16.04
CA LEU A 427 5.83 -5.06 16.20
C LEU A 427 6.39 -4.22 17.36
N LEU A 428 6.74 -4.87 18.48
CA LEU A 428 7.35 -4.19 19.63
C LEU A 428 8.74 -3.64 19.26
N ILE A 429 9.55 -4.40 18.53
CA ILE A 429 10.84 -3.91 17.99
C ILE A 429 10.59 -2.69 17.09
N GLY A 430 9.58 -2.72 16.22
CA GLY A 430 9.17 -1.58 15.41
C GLY A 430 8.78 -0.37 16.25
N ALA A 431 7.98 -0.54 17.30
CA ALA A 431 7.55 0.52 18.21
C ALA A 431 8.74 1.15 18.96
N VAL A 432 9.62 0.32 19.55
CA VAL A 432 10.82 0.75 20.26
C VAL A 432 11.79 1.46 19.31
N ASN A 433 11.97 0.92 18.11
CA ASN A 433 12.79 1.54 17.06
C ASN A 433 12.31 2.97 16.74
N VAL A 434 11.01 3.17 16.49
CA VAL A 434 10.46 4.50 16.21
C VAL A 434 10.57 5.42 17.42
N ALA A 435 10.34 4.89 18.63
CA ALA A 435 10.47 5.67 19.87
C ALA A 435 11.90 6.18 20.09
N LEU A 436 12.90 5.35 19.84
CA LEU A 436 14.32 5.66 20.11
C LEU A 436 15.00 6.37 18.93
N LEU A 437 14.81 5.88 17.70
CA LEU A 437 15.51 6.37 16.52
C LEU A 437 14.68 7.36 15.69
N GLY A 438 13.35 7.33 15.82
CA GLY A 438 12.47 8.20 15.06
C GLY A 438 12.60 9.67 15.46
N GLU A 439 12.38 10.56 14.51
CA GLU A 439 12.32 12.00 14.71
C GLU A 439 10.86 12.47 14.59
N GLU A 440 10.46 13.44 15.44
CA GLU A 440 9.13 14.04 15.30
C GLU A 440 9.17 15.12 14.22
N THR A 441 8.28 14.99 13.26
CA THR A 441 8.20 15.87 12.08
C THR A 441 7.05 16.87 12.16
N LYS A 442 6.18 16.74 13.17
CA LYS A 442 5.03 17.63 13.36
C LYS A 442 5.45 19.09 13.47
N GLY A 443 4.85 19.94 12.65
CA GLY A 443 5.06 21.41 12.69
C GLY A 443 6.41 21.89 12.16
N LYS A 444 7.24 20.99 11.64
CA LYS A 444 8.51 21.34 11.00
C LYS A 444 8.36 21.42 9.49
N SER A 445 9.01 22.40 8.87
CA SER A 445 9.13 22.41 7.41
C SER A 445 10.05 21.29 6.94
N LEU A 446 9.90 20.87 5.67
CA LEU A 446 10.76 19.83 5.10
C LEU A 446 12.23 20.24 5.04
N GLU A 447 12.49 21.54 4.95
CA GLU A 447 13.81 22.17 4.95
C GLU A 447 14.45 22.08 6.35
N GLU A 448 13.69 22.32 7.42
CA GLU A 448 14.16 22.20 8.81
C GLU A 448 14.49 20.74 9.20
N ILE A 449 13.79 19.77 8.61
CA ILE A 449 14.07 18.35 8.85
C ILE A 449 15.29 17.90 8.03
N ALA A 450 15.57 18.60 6.91
CA ALA A 450 16.65 18.24 5.99
C ALA A 450 18.05 18.66 6.48
N THR A 451 18.09 19.59 7.45
CA THR A 451 19.32 19.99 8.15
C THR A 451 19.64 19.07 9.31
#